data_f50ee7291d9be2b990ccce94855d8279
#
_entry.id   f50ee7291d9be2b990ccce94855d8279
#
_cell.length_a   1.000
_cell.length_b   1.000
_cell.length_c   1.000
_cell.angle_alpha   90.00
_cell.angle_beta   90.00
_cell.angle_gamma   90.00
#
_symmetry.space_group_name_H-M   'P 1'
#
loop_
_entity.id
_entity.type
_entity.pdbx_description
1 polymer ?
#
loop_
_entity_poly.entity_id
_entity_poly.type
_entity_poly.pdbx_seq_one_letter_code
_entity_poly.pdbx_strand_id
1 'polypeptide(L)'
;GRAAEAVPLINKTRVTNGGLPAVTINGAPGVAPNCTPRRLDGSCGNLWDALRYEKRLETAGLDGGRQFWDARGWGTLVDWSPIQMPMPQIDIELLGLTSYTFGGGGPGSAKSIGDDCPTGVSVPRCT
;
A
#
# COMPACT_ATOMS: atom_id res chain seq x y z
N GLY A 1 -17.00 -0.56 -13.56
CA GLY A 1 -16.53 0.02 -12.30
C GLY A 1 -16.75 1.54 -12.26
N ARG A 2 -16.69 2.13 -11.09
CA ARG A 2 -17.03 3.55 -10.85
C ARG A 2 -15.81 4.48 -10.97
N ALA A 3 -14.91 4.19 -11.92
CA ALA A 3 -13.64 4.93 -12.07
C ALA A 3 -13.86 6.43 -12.35
N ALA A 4 -14.86 6.77 -13.16
CA ALA A 4 -15.17 8.16 -13.47
C ALA A 4 -15.60 8.99 -12.25
N GLU A 5 -16.26 8.36 -11.27
CA GLU A 5 -16.66 9.00 -10.03
C GLU A 5 -15.48 9.22 -9.06
N ALA A 6 -14.43 8.41 -9.17
CA ALA A 6 -13.24 8.55 -8.34
C ALA A 6 -12.39 9.77 -8.74
N VAL A 7 -12.38 10.15 -10.01
CA VAL A 7 -11.56 11.26 -10.54
C VAL A 7 -11.80 12.58 -9.78
N PRO A 8 -13.03 13.09 -9.61
CA PRO A 8 -13.24 14.35 -8.88
C PRO A 8 -12.87 14.24 -7.39
N LEU A 9 -13.04 13.07 -6.79
CA LEU A 9 -12.68 12.85 -5.38
C LEU A 9 -11.15 12.91 -5.18
N ILE A 10 -10.40 12.26 -6.06
CA ILE A 10 -8.93 12.30 -6.04
C ILE A 10 -8.44 13.73 -6.29
N ASN A 11 -9.03 14.43 -7.25
CA ASN A 11 -8.58 15.77 -7.63
C ASN A 11 -8.92 16.83 -6.58
N LYS A 12 -9.87 16.58 -5.69
CA LYS A 12 -10.24 17.54 -4.65
C LYS A 12 -9.07 17.94 -3.78
N THR A 13 -8.33 16.97 -3.26
CA THR A 13 -7.17 17.22 -2.40
C THR A 13 -5.89 17.37 -3.21
N ARG A 14 -5.74 16.57 -4.26
CA ARG A 14 -4.57 16.61 -5.13
C ARG A 14 -4.28 18.00 -5.71
N VAL A 15 -5.29 18.67 -6.22
CA VAL A 15 -5.14 19.98 -6.86
C VAL A 15 -5.08 21.09 -5.81
N THR A 16 -6.02 21.12 -4.86
CA THR A 16 -6.13 22.20 -3.88
C THR A 16 -5.04 22.19 -2.84
N ASN A 17 -4.70 21.02 -2.31
CA ASN A 17 -3.73 20.89 -1.21
C ASN A 17 -2.34 20.49 -1.74
N GLY A 18 -2.29 19.61 -2.72
CA GLY A 18 -1.05 19.10 -3.27
C GLY A 18 -0.44 19.94 -4.37
N GLY A 19 -1.19 20.87 -4.97
CA GLY A 19 -0.73 21.66 -6.10
C GLY A 19 -0.33 20.84 -7.34
N LEU A 20 -0.80 19.59 -7.39
CA LEU A 20 -0.47 18.66 -8.46
C LEU A 20 -1.49 18.77 -9.61
N PRO A 21 -1.09 18.49 -10.84
CA PRO A 21 -2.01 18.46 -11.98
C PRO A 21 -3.13 17.43 -11.76
N ALA A 22 -4.35 17.80 -12.18
CA ALA A 22 -5.51 16.92 -12.07
C ALA A 22 -5.29 15.60 -12.82
N VAL A 23 -5.66 14.49 -12.21
CA VAL A 23 -5.68 13.18 -12.89
C VAL A 23 -6.91 13.04 -13.77
N THR A 24 -6.80 12.21 -14.78
CA THR A 24 -7.92 11.78 -15.64
C THR A 24 -8.27 10.33 -15.35
N ILE A 25 -9.28 9.81 -16.05
CA ILE A 25 -9.64 8.39 -15.97
C ILE A 25 -8.46 7.47 -16.38
N ASN A 26 -7.55 7.99 -17.20
CA ASN A 26 -6.36 7.25 -17.65
C ASN A 26 -5.19 7.35 -16.65
N GLY A 27 -5.30 8.20 -15.62
CA GLY A 27 -4.29 8.37 -14.58
C GLY A 27 -3.61 9.72 -14.57
N ALA A 28 -2.37 9.74 -14.10
CA ALA A 28 -1.56 10.95 -13.95
C ALA A 28 -1.23 11.57 -15.31
N PRO A 29 -1.48 12.88 -15.48
CA PRO A 29 -1.14 13.56 -16.72
C PRO A 29 0.36 13.77 -16.85
N GLY A 30 0.80 13.99 -18.07
CA GLY A 30 2.20 14.21 -18.40
C GLY A 30 2.86 13.02 -19.07
N VAL A 31 4.12 13.19 -19.38
CA VAL A 31 4.99 12.17 -19.97
C VAL A 31 6.14 11.92 -18.99
N ALA A 32 6.50 10.67 -18.80
CA ALA A 32 7.63 10.33 -17.94
C ALA A 32 8.91 11.08 -18.39
N PRO A 33 9.69 11.61 -17.45
CA PRO A 33 9.59 11.45 -15.99
C PRO A 33 8.68 12.50 -15.29
N ASN A 34 8.01 13.39 -16.01
CA ASN A 34 7.29 14.55 -15.49
C ASN A 34 5.83 14.26 -15.12
N CYS A 35 5.57 13.14 -14.47
CA CYS A 35 4.24 12.78 -13.97
C CYS A 35 4.29 12.28 -12.51
N THR A 36 3.22 12.53 -11.77
CA THR A 36 3.07 12.11 -10.37
C THR A 36 1.72 11.43 -10.16
N PRO A 37 1.65 10.20 -9.62
CA PRO A 37 2.80 9.36 -9.26
C PRO A 37 3.51 8.76 -10.48
N ARG A 38 4.75 8.37 -10.26
CA ARG A 38 5.53 7.57 -11.21
C ARG A 38 5.72 6.17 -10.63
N ARG A 39 5.62 5.16 -11.48
CA ARG A 39 5.86 3.76 -11.13
C ARG A 39 7.35 3.45 -11.03
N LEU A 40 7.68 2.31 -10.45
CA LEU A 40 9.06 1.84 -10.34
C LEU A 40 9.72 1.58 -11.70
N ASP A 41 8.95 1.22 -12.71
CA ASP A 41 9.40 1.06 -14.10
C ASP A 41 9.62 2.39 -14.83
N GLY A 42 9.38 3.51 -14.14
CA GLY A 42 9.54 4.86 -14.67
C GLY A 42 8.30 5.41 -15.40
N SER A 43 7.30 4.61 -15.68
CA SER A 43 6.07 5.05 -16.35
C SER A 43 5.18 5.91 -15.46
N CYS A 44 4.27 6.68 -16.06
CA CYS A 44 3.27 7.43 -15.31
C CYS A 44 2.24 6.49 -14.68
N GLY A 45 1.83 6.80 -13.46
CA GLY A 45 0.84 6.03 -12.74
C GLY A 45 -0.56 6.13 -13.36
N ASN A 46 -1.30 5.03 -13.37
CA ASN A 46 -2.71 5.02 -13.74
C ASN A 46 -3.59 5.63 -12.64
N LEU A 47 -4.90 5.65 -12.83
CA LEU A 47 -5.84 6.22 -11.86
C LEU A 47 -5.77 5.51 -10.50
N TRP A 48 -5.55 4.20 -10.47
CA TRP A 48 -5.39 3.44 -9.24
C TRP A 48 -4.11 3.82 -8.49
N ASP A 49 -3.01 3.99 -9.21
CA ASP A 49 -1.75 4.45 -8.63
C ASP A 49 -1.89 5.87 -8.05
N ALA A 50 -2.63 6.74 -8.74
CA ALA A 50 -2.93 8.08 -8.25
C ALA A 50 -3.78 8.05 -6.96
N LEU A 51 -4.83 7.23 -6.91
CA LEU A 51 -5.65 7.05 -5.71
C LEU A 51 -4.80 6.60 -4.52
N ARG A 52 -3.95 5.60 -4.73
CA ARG A 52 -3.06 5.08 -3.67
C ARG A 52 -2.05 6.13 -3.20
N TYR A 53 -1.52 6.93 -4.12
CA TYR A 53 -0.59 8.00 -3.83
C TYR A 53 -1.26 9.06 -2.94
N GLU A 54 -2.42 9.58 -3.36
CA GLU A 54 -3.15 10.60 -2.58
C GLU A 54 -3.57 10.05 -1.22
N LYS A 55 -4.11 8.84 -1.16
CA LYS A 55 -4.50 8.23 0.11
C LYS A 55 -3.33 8.10 1.09
N ARG A 56 -2.13 7.77 0.61
CA ARG A 56 -0.94 7.71 1.45
C ARG A 56 -0.58 9.07 2.03
N LEU A 57 -0.67 10.13 1.24
CA LEU A 57 -0.37 11.48 1.70
C LEU A 57 -1.42 11.96 2.71
N GLU A 58 -2.69 11.77 2.41
CA GLU A 58 -3.80 12.20 3.26
C GLU A 58 -3.85 11.46 4.60
N THR A 59 -3.41 10.21 4.63
CA THR A 59 -3.40 9.41 5.87
C THR A 59 -2.06 9.40 6.59
N ALA A 60 -1.06 10.12 6.07
CA ALA A 60 0.25 10.20 6.69
C ALA A 60 0.16 10.84 8.08
N GLY A 61 0.49 10.06 9.10
CA GLY A 61 0.52 10.54 10.49
C GLY A 61 -0.85 10.72 11.15
N LEU A 62 -1.96 10.41 10.47
CA LEU A 62 -3.30 10.64 11.02
C LEU A 62 -3.79 9.52 11.93
N ASP A 63 -3.44 8.30 11.69
CA ASP A 63 -3.65 7.23 12.65
C ASP A 63 -2.64 6.09 12.47
N GLY A 64 -2.22 5.56 13.60
CA GLY A 64 -1.07 4.68 13.71
C GLY A 64 -1.22 3.31 13.08
N GLY A 65 -1.75 3.19 11.92
CA GLY A 65 -1.84 1.88 11.29
C GLY A 65 -2.52 1.86 9.93
N ARG A 66 -3.22 2.92 9.56
CA ARG A 66 -3.99 2.94 8.31
C ARG A 66 -3.13 2.66 7.08
N GLN A 67 -1.96 3.29 7.00
CA GLN A 67 -1.03 3.03 5.89
C GLN A 67 -0.53 1.59 5.85
N PHE A 68 -0.29 0.99 7.01
CA PHE A 68 0.08 -0.42 7.11
C PHE A 68 -1.03 -1.33 6.58
N TRP A 69 -2.27 -1.12 7.03
CA TRP A 69 -3.41 -1.92 6.61
C TRP A 69 -3.72 -1.75 5.13
N ASP A 70 -3.63 -0.52 4.62
CA ASP A 70 -3.78 -0.24 3.19
C ASP A 70 -2.69 -0.93 2.38
N ALA A 71 -1.44 -0.80 2.78
CA ALA A 71 -0.32 -1.44 2.09
C ALA A 71 -0.44 -2.97 2.12
N ARG A 72 -0.90 -3.52 3.24
CA ARG A 72 -1.19 -4.95 3.38
C ARG A 72 -2.32 -5.39 2.43
N GLY A 73 -3.44 -4.65 2.43
CA GLY A 73 -4.59 -4.93 1.56
C GLY A 73 -4.26 -4.81 0.07
N TRP A 74 -3.36 -3.89 -0.28
CA TRP A 74 -2.90 -3.71 -1.66
C TRP A 74 -1.73 -4.63 -2.04
N GLY A 75 -1.23 -5.40 -1.08
CA GLY A 75 -0.06 -6.23 -1.26
C GLY A 75 1.20 -5.44 -1.59
N THR A 76 1.37 -4.27 -1.02
CA THR A 76 2.52 -3.36 -1.24
C THR A 76 3.37 -3.13 -0.01
N LEU A 77 3.21 -3.95 1.01
CA LEU A 77 4.17 -3.99 2.11
C LEU A 77 5.55 -4.34 1.56
N VAL A 78 6.56 -3.68 2.10
CA VAL A 78 7.95 -4.04 1.78
C VAL A 78 8.31 -5.35 2.47
N ASP A 79 9.23 -6.10 1.88
CA ASP A 79 9.79 -7.28 2.52
C ASP A 79 10.31 -6.93 3.92
N TRP A 80 10.25 -7.90 4.81
CA TRP A 80 10.61 -7.75 6.22
C TRP A 80 9.61 -6.95 7.06
N SER A 81 8.55 -6.39 6.48
CA SER A 81 7.47 -5.81 7.28
C SER A 81 6.74 -6.92 8.03
N PRO A 82 6.46 -6.76 9.33
CA PRO A 82 5.61 -7.69 10.04
C PRO A 82 4.21 -7.66 9.44
N ILE A 83 3.61 -8.81 9.23
CA ILE A 83 2.25 -8.94 8.66
C ILE A 83 1.16 -8.96 9.74
N GLN A 84 1.57 -9.05 10.99
CA GLN A 84 0.69 -9.02 12.15
C GLN A 84 1.23 -8.00 13.15
N MET A 85 0.36 -7.40 13.92
CA MET A 85 0.81 -6.58 15.06
C MET A 85 1.48 -7.49 16.08
N PRO A 86 2.71 -7.17 16.50
CA PRO A 86 3.38 -7.98 17.52
C PRO A 86 2.61 -7.88 18.84
N MET A 87 2.48 -9.02 19.51
CA MET A 87 1.93 -9.07 20.86
C MET A 87 2.95 -8.46 21.84
N PRO A 88 2.55 -7.59 22.75
CA PRO A 88 3.45 -7.09 23.79
C PRO A 88 4.07 -8.21 24.60
N GLN A 89 5.34 -8.07 24.95
CA GLN A 89 6.06 -9.10 25.71
C GLN A 89 5.36 -9.44 27.03
N ILE A 90 4.83 -8.42 27.69
CA ILE A 90 4.11 -8.62 28.97
C ILE A 90 2.91 -9.54 28.84
N ASP A 91 2.20 -9.49 27.71
CA ASP A 91 1.04 -10.37 27.47
C ASP A 91 1.49 -11.80 27.24
N ILE A 92 2.62 -11.99 26.54
CA ILE A 92 3.21 -13.32 26.31
C ILE A 92 3.63 -13.95 27.64
N GLU A 93 4.31 -13.19 28.49
CA GLU A 93 4.76 -13.65 29.80
C GLU A 93 3.58 -13.93 30.73
N LEU A 94 2.57 -13.05 30.76
CA LEU A 94 1.37 -13.21 31.59
C LEU A 94 0.56 -14.45 31.21
N LEU A 95 0.49 -14.75 29.92
CA LEU A 95 -0.22 -15.92 29.40
C LEU A 95 0.62 -17.20 29.41
N GLY A 96 1.89 -17.12 29.80
CA GLY A 96 2.80 -18.27 29.80
C GLY A 96 3.06 -18.85 28.42
N LEU A 97 2.94 -18.03 27.37
CA LEU A 97 3.14 -18.43 25.99
C LEU A 97 4.63 -18.47 25.65
N THR A 98 5.01 -19.38 24.78
CA THR A 98 6.33 -19.35 24.13
C THR A 98 6.39 -18.21 23.12
N SER A 99 7.60 -17.74 22.79
CA SER A 99 7.77 -16.75 21.72
C SER A 99 7.09 -17.24 20.44
N TYR A 100 6.44 -16.32 19.77
CA TYR A 100 5.70 -16.58 18.53
C TYR A 100 6.34 -15.84 17.35
N THR A 101 6.07 -16.31 16.16
CA THR A 101 6.42 -15.61 14.93
C THR A 101 5.17 -14.85 14.44
N PHE A 102 5.32 -13.54 14.28
CA PHE A 102 4.23 -12.67 13.81
C PHE A 102 4.21 -12.49 12.28
N GLY A 103 4.82 -13.43 11.55
CA GLY A 103 4.99 -13.32 10.10
C GLY A 103 5.93 -12.18 9.71
N GLY A 104 6.28 -12.09 8.47
CA GLY A 104 7.29 -11.12 8.03
C GLY A 104 8.72 -11.62 8.28
N GLY A 105 9.70 -10.79 8.03
CA GLY A 105 11.10 -11.11 8.33
C GLY A 105 11.81 -11.93 7.25
N GLY A 106 11.44 -11.80 5.98
CA GLY A 106 12.16 -12.40 4.86
C GLY A 106 11.65 -11.95 3.51
N PRO A 107 12.38 -12.27 2.44
CA PRO A 107 11.91 -12.03 1.08
C PRO A 107 10.57 -12.71 0.86
N GLY A 108 9.62 -12.03 0.24
CA GLY A 108 8.28 -12.54 0.00
C GLY A 108 7.39 -12.70 1.24
N SER A 109 7.85 -12.24 2.42
CA SER A 109 7.11 -12.36 3.68
C SER A 109 5.99 -11.34 3.84
N ALA A 110 6.05 -10.22 3.14
CA ALA A 110 5.05 -9.16 3.20
C ALA A 110 3.82 -9.54 2.36
N LYS A 111 2.89 -10.27 2.97
CA LYS A 111 1.67 -10.74 2.31
C LYS A 111 0.49 -9.85 2.64
N SER A 112 -0.43 -9.68 1.69
CA SER A 112 -1.75 -9.12 1.97
C SER A 112 -2.65 -10.14 2.67
N ILE A 113 -3.73 -9.65 3.30
CA ILE A 113 -4.76 -10.52 3.88
C ILE A 113 -5.38 -11.35 2.74
N GLY A 114 -5.38 -12.66 2.88
CA GLY A 114 -5.91 -13.58 1.87
C GLY A 114 -4.90 -14.03 0.80
N ASP A 115 -3.68 -13.50 0.84
CA ASP A 115 -2.58 -14.01 0.04
C ASP A 115 -1.95 -15.24 0.71
N ASP A 116 -2.66 -16.33 0.69
CA ASP A 116 -1.98 -17.62 0.67
C ASP A 116 -1.37 -17.74 -0.72
N CYS A 117 -0.06 -17.67 -0.80
CA CYS A 117 0.63 -17.88 -2.08
C CYS A 117 0.19 -19.21 -2.66
N PRO A 118 -0.55 -19.24 -3.78
CA PRO A 118 -1.01 -20.49 -4.34
C PRO A 118 0.21 -21.33 -4.72
N THR A 119 0.23 -22.56 -4.29
CA THR A 119 1.25 -23.53 -4.68
C THR A 119 1.32 -23.57 -6.22
N GLY A 120 2.47 -23.22 -6.79
CA GLY A 120 2.70 -23.28 -8.22
C GLY A 120 2.53 -21.97 -9.01
N VAL A 121 2.22 -20.86 -8.35
CA VAL A 121 2.17 -19.54 -9.00
C VAL A 121 3.38 -18.73 -8.58
N SER A 122 4.30 -18.50 -9.51
CA SER A 122 5.42 -17.58 -9.34
C SER A 122 4.93 -16.14 -9.50
N VAL A 123 4.54 -15.52 -8.38
CA VAL A 123 4.38 -14.07 -8.34
C VAL A 123 5.55 -13.49 -7.55
N PRO A 124 6.02 -12.27 -7.87
CA PRO A 124 7.22 -11.69 -7.26
C PRO A 124 7.21 -11.61 -5.72
N ARG A 125 6.09 -11.91 -5.08
CA ARG A 125 5.90 -11.93 -3.62
C ARG A 125 5.83 -13.31 -3.02
N CYS A 126 5.77 -14.34 -3.84
CA CYS A 126 5.65 -15.73 -3.41
C CYS A 126 6.90 -16.56 -3.72
N THR A 127 7.98 -15.93 -4.18
CA THR A 127 9.29 -16.54 -4.44
C THR A 127 10.26 -16.30 -3.30
#